data_a5e61b78f2c002bb90ce67a031347095
#
_entry.id   a5e61b78f2c002bb90ce67a031347095
#
_cell.length_a   1.000
_cell.length_b   1.000
_cell.length_c   1.000
_cell.angle_alpha   90.00
_cell.angle_beta   90.00
_cell.angle_gamma   90.00
#
_symmetry.space_group_name_H-M   'P 1'
#
loop_
_entity.id
_entity.type
_entity.pdbx_description
1 polymer ?
#
loop_
_entity_poly.entity_id
_entity_poly.type
_entity_poly.pdbx_seq_one_letter_code
_entity_poly.pdbx_strand_id
1 'polypeptide(L)'
;MVLQYSILKTELGKFGILTIKSNLIKVILPNKKPLSTKLTDPNSYTPFMKNVIDQMNQYFMGSRKEFDIKLKLELPPFYKKVLNEVRKIPYGQTFSYKMIARNLQNPKAFRAVANANAINPIPIIIPCHRVILSNGYLGQYGGGELMKKILVQNEINNN
;
A
#
# COMPACT_ATOMS: atom_id res chain seq x y z
N MET A 1 -11.00 17.43 15.22
CA MET A 1 -10.59 16.40 14.25
C MET A 1 -9.08 16.22 14.40
N VAL A 2 -8.63 14.99 14.64
CA VAL A 2 -7.19 14.73 14.86
C VAL A 2 -6.58 14.19 13.56
N LEU A 3 -5.82 15.06 12.88
CA LEU A 3 -4.96 14.70 11.75
C LEU A 3 -3.54 14.47 12.29
N GLN A 4 -2.94 13.33 12.01
CA GLN A 4 -1.58 13.04 12.43
C GLN A 4 -0.72 12.61 11.24
N TYR A 5 0.50 13.13 11.19
CA TYR A 5 1.49 12.81 10.15
C TYR A 5 2.80 12.36 10.80
N SER A 6 3.28 11.20 10.39
CA SER A 6 4.52 10.59 10.89
C SER A 6 5.42 10.15 9.73
N ILE A 7 6.71 10.07 10.00
CA ILE A 7 7.71 9.45 9.11
C ILE A 7 8.22 8.17 9.77
N LEU A 8 8.07 7.06 9.05
CA LEU A 8 8.62 5.77 9.42
C LEU A 8 9.92 5.51 8.65
N LYS A 9 11.02 5.35 9.37
CA LYS A 9 12.32 5.01 8.79
C LYS A 9 12.44 3.49 8.64
N THR A 10 12.78 3.03 7.46
CA THR A 10 12.97 1.61 7.13
C THR A 10 14.24 1.42 6.31
N GLU A 11 14.66 0.18 6.08
CA GLU A 11 15.77 -0.13 5.16
C GLU A 11 15.48 0.28 3.71
N LEU A 12 14.21 0.36 3.33
CA LEU A 12 13.78 0.82 2.00
C LEU A 12 13.65 2.35 1.89
N GLY A 13 13.89 3.07 2.97
CA GLY A 13 13.78 4.53 3.04
C GLY A 13 12.70 5.00 4.00
N LYS A 14 12.33 6.26 3.88
CA LYS A 14 11.38 6.94 4.77
C LYS A 14 9.98 6.92 4.17
N PHE A 15 9.04 6.27 4.85
CA PHE A 15 7.63 6.27 4.48
C PHE A 15 6.88 7.34 5.28
N GLY A 16 6.02 8.11 4.62
CA GLY A 16 5.08 9.00 5.30
C GLY A 16 3.80 8.26 5.67
N ILE A 17 3.25 8.52 6.84
CA ILE A 17 2.00 7.93 7.33
C ILE A 17 1.07 9.05 7.74
N LEU A 18 -0.12 9.12 7.13
CA LEU A 18 -1.13 10.12 7.43
C LEU A 18 -2.41 9.45 7.91
N THR A 19 -2.82 9.80 9.12
CA THR A 19 -4.06 9.30 9.72
C THR A 19 -4.99 10.46 10.06
N ILE A 20 -6.30 10.19 10.01
CA ILE A 20 -7.34 11.11 10.46
C ILE A 20 -8.32 10.35 11.35
N LYS A 21 -8.48 10.82 12.59
CA LYS A 21 -9.22 10.07 13.62
C LYS A 21 -8.62 8.64 13.71
N SER A 22 -9.47 7.62 13.60
CA SER A 22 -9.06 6.21 13.60
C SER A 22 -9.09 5.59 12.20
N ASN A 23 -8.57 6.32 11.20
CA ASN A 23 -8.45 5.84 9.81
C ASN A 23 -7.07 6.19 9.23
N LEU A 24 -6.46 5.25 8.55
CA LEU A 24 -5.31 5.52 7.68
C LEU A 24 -5.82 6.04 6.33
N ILE A 25 -5.31 7.19 5.91
CA ILE A 25 -5.75 7.84 4.67
C ILE A 25 -4.67 7.94 3.61
N LYS A 26 -3.39 7.86 4.00
CA LYS A 26 -2.28 7.92 3.05
C LYS A 26 -1.01 7.30 3.60
N VAL A 27 -0.29 6.61 2.71
CA VAL A 27 1.11 6.23 2.88
C VAL A 27 1.91 6.84 1.74
N ILE A 28 3.00 7.54 2.05
CA ILE A 28 3.87 8.19 1.07
C ILE A 28 5.14 7.34 0.92
N LEU A 29 5.43 6.93 -0.30
CA LEU A 29 6.62 6.14 -0.63
C LEU A 29 7.90 6.98 -0.53
N PRO A 30 9.06 6.37 -0.23
CA PRO A 30 10.32 7.08 0.00
C PRO A 30 10.80 7.98 -1.13
N ASN A 31 10.48 7.63 -2.37
CA ASN A 31 10.86 8.40 -3.58
C ASN A 31 9.88 9.55 -3.90
N LYS A 32 8.83 9.71 -3.10
CA LYS A 32 7.84 10.79 -3.27
C LYS A 32 8.14 11.95 -2.35
N LYS A 33 7.73 13.15 -2.78
CA LYS A 33 7.84 14.36 -1.96
C LYS A 33 7.04 14.18 -0.65
N PRO A 34 7.65 14.45 0.51
CA PRO A 34 6.93 14.48 1.77
C PRO A 34 5.79 15.51 1.74
N LEU A 35 4.78 15.31 2.58
CA LEU A 35 3.73 16.30 2.75
C LEU A 35 4.28 17.57 3.37
N SER A 36 3.73 18.72 2.99
CA SER A 36 3.98 20.01 3.63
C SER A 36 3.31 20.13 5.02
N THR A 37 2.50 19.14 5.39
CA THR A 37 1.87 19.06 6.71
C THR A 37 2.93 18.87 7.80
N LYS A 38 2.74 19.58 8.91
CA LYS A 38 3.63 19.47 10.07
C LYS A 38 3.63 18.04 10.63
N LEU A 39 4.82 17.53 10.96
CA LEU A 39 4.95 16.26 11.67
C LEU A 39 4.33 16.36 13.06
N THR A 40 3.63 15.30 13.45
CA THR A 40 3.07 15.18 14.79
C THR A 40 4.17 14.77 15.77
N ASP A 41 4.20 15.39 16.95
CA ASP A 41 5.10 14.97 18.04
C ASP A 41 4.77 13.50 18.38
N PRO A 42 5.78 12.60 18.42
CA PRO A 42 5.57 11.19 18.78
C PRO A 42 4.89 10.98 20.12
N ASN A 43 5.11 11.88 21.09
CA ASN A 43 4.42 11.82 22.38
C ASN A 43 2.91 12.09 22.30
N SER A 44 2.47 12.70 21.19
CA SER A 44 1.07 13.04 20.93
C SER A 44 0.38 12.03 19.99
N TYR A 45 1.05 10.93 19.63
CA TYR A 45 0.43 9.92 18.74
C TYR A 45 -0.77 9.28 19.41
N THR A 46 -1.88 9.22 18.65
CA THR A 46 -3.04 8.43 19.06
C THR A 46 -2.69 6.94 19.13
N PRO A 47 -3.43 6.13 19.91
CA PRO A 47 -3.27 4.68 19.89
C PRO A 47 -3.38 4.10 18.47
N PHE A 48 -4.23 4.67 17.63
CA PHE A 48 -4.38 4.25 16.23
C PHE A 48 -3.10 4.51 15.42
N MET A 49 -2.49 5.71 15.50
CA MET A 49 -1.23 6.01 14.81
C MET A 49 -0.12 5.07 15.28
N LYS A 50 0.00 4.83 16.59
CA LYS A 50 0.98 3.88 17.14
C LYS A 50 0.78 2.47 16.56
N ASN A 51 -0.46 2.00 16.51
CA ASN A 51 -0.78 0.69 15.94
C ASN A 51 -0.42 0.59 14.45
N VAL A 52 -0.66 1.63 13.65
CA VAL A 52 -0.27 1.66 12.24
C VAL A 52 1.25 1.55 12.09
N ILE A 53 2.00 2.35 12.87
CA ILE A 53 3.48 2.33 12.87
C ILE A 53 3.98 0.94 13.25
N ASP A 54 3.45 0.35 14.32
CA ASP A 54 3.86 -0.97 14.80
C ASP A 54 3.61 -2.05 13.76
N GLN A 55 2.44 -2.07 13.12
CA GLN A 55 2.13 -3.05 12.09
C GLN A 55 3.02 -2.90 10.85
N MET A 56 3.29 -1.67 10.41
CA MET A 56 4.21 -1.43 9.29
C MET A 56 5.64 -1.86 9.64
N ASN A 57 6.13 -1.55 10.84
CA ASN A 57 7.44 -2.04 11.32
C ASN A 57 7.52 -3.57 11.29
N GLN A 58 6.51 -4.25 11.82
CA GLN A 58 6.45 -5.71 11.82
C GLN A 58 6.47 -6.27 10.39
N TYR A 59 5.76 -5.62 9.45
CA TYR A 59 5.79 -6.01 8.04
C TYR A 59 7.21 -5.90 7.45
N PHE A 60 7.86 -4.74 7.62
CA PHE A 60 9.21 -4.54 7.09
C PHE A 60 10.27 -5.44 7.76
N MET A 61 10.04 -5.88 8.99
CA MET A 61 10.86 -6.87 9.70
C MET A 61 10.56 -8.31 9.30
N GLY A 62 9.55 -8.55 8.47
CA GLY A 62 9.15 -9.88 8.02
C GLY A 62 8.29 -10.68 9.01
N SER A 63 7.88 -10.08 10.13
CA SER A 63 7.09 -10.74 11.17
C SER A 63 5.58 -10.60 11.01
N ARG A 64 5.11 -9.76 10.09
CA ARG A 64 3.69 -9.56 9.81
C ARG A 64 3.38 -9.78 8.34
N LYS A 65 2.34 -10.57 8.07
CA LYS A 65 1.85 -10.86 6.70
C LYS A 65 0.54 -10.15 6.36
N GLU A 66 -0.29 -9.84 7.35
CA GLU A 66 -1.60 -9.23 7.17
C GLU A 66 -1.73 -7.97 8.03
N PHE A 67 -2.46 -6.98 7.53
CA PHE A 67 -2.73 -5.73 8.24
C PHE A 67 -4.16 -5.69 8.76
N ASP A 68 -4.30 -5.33 10.04
CA ASP A 68 -5.58 -5.02 10.67
C ASP A 68 -5.65 -3.51 10.94
N ILE A 69 -5.85 -2.74 9.86
CA ILE A 69 -5.86 -1.28 9.88
C ILE A 69 -7.10 -0.77 9.15
N LYS A 70 -7.87 0.08 9.81
CA LYS A 70 -9.02 0.74 9.19
C LYS A 70 -8.57 1.79 8.20
N LEU A 71 -9.05 1.68 6.97
CA LEU A 71 -8.70 2.57 5.86
C LEU A 71 -9.87 3.50 5.53
N LYS A 72 -9.54 4.72 5.09
CA LYS A 72 -10.50 5.62 4.46
C LYS A 72 -9.99 5.97 3.07
N LEU A 73 -10.73 5.53 2.05
CA LEU A 73 -10.43 5.79 0.65
C LEU A 73 -11.46 6.77 0.08
N GLU A 74 -10.97 7.93 -0.36
CA GLU A 74 -11.78 8.93 -1.07
C GLU A 74 -11.44 8.88 -2.56
N LEU A 75 -12.01 7.89 -3.25
CA LEU A 75 -11.76 7.60 -4.65
C LEU A 75 -13.07 7.29 -5.38
N PRO A 76 -13.11 7.43 -6.71
CA PRO A 76 -14.26 6.98 -7.50
C PRO A 76 -14.61 5.51 -7.24
N PRO A 77 -15.90 5.13 -7.35
CA PRO A 77 -16.37 3.79 -6.98
C PRO A 77 -15.61 2.64 -7.67
N PHE A 78 -15.30 2.78 -8.95
CA PHE A 78 -14.55 1.75 -9.68
C PHE A 78 -13.14 1.55 -9.08
N TYR A 79 -12.44 2.64 -8.76
CA TYR A 79 -11.10 2.56 -8.18
C TYR A 79 -11.11 1.93 -6.79
N LYS A 80 -12.14 2.22 -5.99
CA LYS A 80 -12.33 1.52 -4.70
C LYS A 80 -12.52 0.02 -4.89
N LYS A 81 -13.31 -0.40 -5.88
CA LYS A 81 -13.50 -1.83 -6.20
C LYS A 81 -12.18 -2.49 -6.58
N VAL A 82 -11.40 -1.85 -7.44
CA VAL A 82 -10.07 -2.36 -7.84
C VAL A 82 -9.17 -2.51 -6.63
N LEU A 83 -9.01 -1.48 -5.81
CA LEU A 83 -8.11 -1.52 -4.65
C LEU A 83 -8.58 -2.50 -3.58
N ASN A 84 -9.89 -2.69 -3.41
CA ASN A 84 -10.43 -3.72 -2.53
C ASN A 84 -10.10 -5.13 -3.05
N GLU A 85 -10.10 -5.33 -4.36
CA GLU A 85 -9.68 -6.60 -4.97
C GLU A 85 -8.18 -6.83 -4.82
N VAL A 86 -7.36 -5.80 -5.06
CA VAL A 86 -5.91 -5.84 -4.83
C VAL A 86 -5.60 -6.20 -3.38
N ARG A 87 -6.36 -5.68 -2.43
CA ARG A 87 -6.17 -5.94 -0.99
C ARG A 87 -6.35 -7.42 -0.62
N LYS A 88 -7.06 -8.19 -1.44
CA LYS A 88 -7.26 -9.63 -1.21
C LYS A 88 -6.08 -10.50 -1.65
N ILE A 89 -5.11 -9.96 -2.39
CA ILE A 89 -3.94 -10.73 -2.84
C ILE A 89 -3.14 -11.17 -1.63
N PRO A 90 -2.97 -12.48 -1.40
CA PRO A 90 -2.26 -12.97 -0.23
C PRO A 90 -0.78 -12.57 -0.23
N TYR A 91 -0.22 -12.47 0.95
CA TYR A 91 1.22 -12.29 1.16
C TYR A 91 2.01 -13.38 0.43
N GLY A 92 3.07 -12.98 -0.26
CA GLY A 92 3.92 -13.88 -1.02
C GLY A 92 3.36 -14.34 -2.37
N GLN A 93 2.18 -13.84 -2.77
CA GLN A 93 1.56 -14.13 -4.06
C GLN A 93 1.47 -12.88 -4.93
N THR A 94 1.35 -13.10 -6.23
CA THR A 94 1.15 -12.04 -7.23
C THR A 94 -0.04 -12.37 -8.12
N PHE A 95 -0.82 -11.33 -8.48
CA PHE A 95 -1.88 -11.42 -9.47
C PHE A 95 -1.54 -10.52 -10.65
N SER A 96 -1.98 -10.91 -11.85
CA SER A 96 -1.86 -10.01 -13.00
C SER A 96 -3.01 -8.99 -13.03
N TYR A 97 -2.81 -7.86 -13.73
CA TYR A 97 -3.89 -6.89 -13.98
C TYR A 97 -5.10 -7.54 -14.63
N LYS A 98 -4.87 -8.52 -15.53
CA LYS A 98 -5.93 -9.29 -16.17
C LYS A 98 -6.71 -10.16 -15.18
N MET A 99 -6.03 -10.76 -14.20
CA MET A 99 -6.70 -11.54 -13.15
C MET A 99 -7.60 -10.65 -12.30
N ILE A 100 -7.13 -9.47 -11.90
CA ILE A 100 -7.94 -8.50 -11.15
C ILE A 100 -9.17 -8.10 -11.97
N ALA A 101 -9.00 -7.78 -13.26
CA ALA A 101 -10.10 -7.42 -14.14
C ALA A 101 -11.15 -8.56 -14.26
N ARG A 102 -10.70 -9.80 -14.38
CA ARG A 102 -11.59 -10.98 -14.39
C ARG A 102 -12.34 -11.14 -13.07
N ASN A 103 -11.67 -10.99 -11.95
CA ASN A 103 -12.30 -11.08 -10.62
C ASN A 103 -13.39 -10.02 -10.43
N LEU A 104 -13.23 -8.85 -11.07
CA LEU A 104 -14.23 -7.79 -11.10
C LEU A 104 -15.31 -8.01 -12.16
N GLN A 105 -15.32 -9.17 -12.83
CA GLN A 105 -16.27 -9.50 -13.91
C GLN A 105 -16.21 -8.51 -15.08
N ASN A 106 -15.06 -7.89 -15.30
CA ASN A 106 -14.82 -6.96 -16.40
C ASN A 106 -13.43 -7.21 -17.03
N PRO A 107 -13.26 -8.31 -17.77
CA PRO A 107 -11.93 -8.74 -18.26
C PRO A 107 -11.28 -7.76 -19.25
N LYS A 108 -12.07 -6.88 -19.89
CA LYS A 108 -11.54 -5.83 -20.78
C LYS A 108 -11.01 -4.61 -20.04
N ALA A 109 -11.30 -4.48 -18.75
CA ALA A 109 -10.94 -3.31 -17.94
C ALA A 109 -9.50 -3.35 -17.40
N PHE A 110 -8.62 -4.21 -17.87
CA PHE A 110 -7.26 -4.39 -17.29
C PHE A 110 -6.40 -3.11 -17.33
N ARG A 111 -6.59 -2.21 -18.32
CA ARG A 111 -5.92 -0.91 -18.36
C ARG A 111 -6.45 0.04 -17.28
N ALA A 112 -7.77 0.06 -17.10
CA ALA A 112 -8.39 0.85 -16.03
C ALA A 112 -8.01 0.32 -14.63
N VAL A 113 -7.86 -1.00 -14.50
CA VAL A 113 -7.31 -1.65 -13.30
C VAL A 113 -5.87 -1.18 -13.05
N ALA A 114 -5.03 -1.15 -14.08
CA ALA A 114 -3.65 -0.66 -13.96
C ALA A 114 -3.60 0.81 -13.51
N ASN A 115 -4.47 1.66 -14.06
CA ASN A 115 -4.58 3.07 -13.66
C ASN A 115 -5.01 3.20 -12.19
N ALA A 116 -6.01 2.45 -11.75
CA ALA A 116 -6.47 2.45 -10.37
C ALA A 116 -5.37 1.97 -9.41
N ASN A 117 -4.64 0.91 -9.78
CA ASN A 117 -3.51 0.41 -9.01
C ASN A 117 -2.39 1.45 -8.86
N ALA A 118 -2.11 2.21 -9.92
CA ALA A 118 -1.07 3.24 -9.93
C ALA A 118 -1.36 4.44 -9.01
N ILE A 119 -2.63 4.77 -8.77
CA ILE A 119 -3.03 5.88 -7.92
C ILE A 119 -3.34 5.47 -6.47
N ASN A 120 -3.02 4.23 -6.08
CA ASN A 120 -3.23 3.74 -4.74
C ASN A 120 -2.67 4.71 -3.68
N PRO A 121 -3.50 5.30 -2.82
CA PRO A 121 -3.04 6.26 -1.81
C PRO A 121 -2.42 5.60 -0.58
N ILE A 122 -2.58 4.29 -0.42
CA ILE A 122 -2.15 3.55 0.77
C ILE A 122 -1.31 2.32 0.36
N PRO A 123 -0.17 2.52 -0.35
CA PRO A 123 0.69 1.41 -0.73
C PRO A 123 1.20 0.63 0.49
N ILE A 124 1.64 -0.57 0.30
CA ILE A 124 2.03 -1.57 1.31
C ILE A 124 0.80 -2.22 1.94
N ILE A 125 -0.07 -1.46 2.58
CA ILE A 125 -1.29 -1.97 3.21
C ILE A 125 -2.28 -2.46 2.13
N ILE A 126 -2.47 -1.66 1.07
CA ILE A 126 -3.09 -2.13 -0.16
C ILE A 126 -1.94 -2.53 -1.09
N PRO A 127 -1.72 -3.84 -1.29
CA PRO A 127 -0.45 -4.33 -1.82
C PRO A 127 -0.36 -4.22 -3.34
N CYS A 128 -0.36 -2.99 -3.87
CA CYS A 128 -0.24 -2.75 -5.31
C CYS A 128 1.06 -3.29 -5.91
N HIS A 129 2.09 -3.52 -5.09
CA HIS A 129 3.32 -4.20 -5.51
C HIS A 129 3.11 -5.67 -5.87
N ARG A 130 2.02 -6.32 -5.43
CA ARG A 130 1.65 -7.71 -5.78
C ARG A 130 0.93 -7.84 -7.12
N VAL A 131 0.67 -6.72 -7.80
CA VAL A 131 0.04 -6.74 -9.12
C VAL A 131 1.11 -6.61 -10.20
N ILE A 132 1.17 -7.58 -11.10
CA ILE A 132 2.22 -7.72 -12.13
C ILE A 132 1.61 -7.82 -13.53
N LEU A 133 2.47 -7.81 -14.55
CA LEU A 133 2.03 -8.05 -15.92
C LEU A 133 1.68 -9.52 -16.15
N SER A 134 0.80 -9.79 -17.12
CA SER A 134 0.37 -11.15 -17.45
C SER A 134 1.48 -12.04 -18.02
N ASN A 135 2.56 -11.44 -18.54
CA ASN A 135 3.74 -12.16 -19.00
C ASN A 135 4.75 -12.50 -17.88
N GLY A 136 4.42 -12.17 -16.63
CA GLY A 136 5.24 -12.43 -15.44
C GLY A 136 6.25 -11.36 -15.11
N TYR A 137 6.45 -10.32 -15.94
CA TYR A 137 7.26 -9.17 -15.58
C TYR A 137 6.58 -8.31 -14.52
N LEU A 138 7.37 -7.70 -13.64
CA LEU A 138 6.84 -6.91 -12.51
C LEU A 138 6.03 -5.70 -12.96
N GLY A 139 6.45 -5.04 -14.03
CA GLY A 139 5.83 -3.80 -14.48
C GLY A 139 6.23 -2.60 -13.61
N GLN A 140 5.56 -1.48 -13.85
CA GLN A 140 5.83 -0.22 -13.14
C GLN A 140 5.34 -0.27 -11.70
N TYR A 141 5.95 0.55 -10.85
CA TYR A 141 5.57 0.74 -9.46
C TYR A 141 5.83 2.18 -9.01
N GLY A 142 4.94 2.74 -8.18
CA GLY A 142 5.10 4.10 -7.65
C GLY A 142 6.38 4.33 -6.86
N GLY A 143 6.87 3.31 -6.17
CA GLY A 143 8.15 3.33 -5.44
C GLY A 143 9.38 3.02 -6.28
N GLY A 144 9.21 2.75 -7.58
CA GLY A 144 10.26 2.32 -8.49
C GLY A 144 10.35 0.80 -8.63
N GLU A 145 10.89 0.36 -9.76
CA GLU A 145 10.99 -1.06 -10.09
C GLU A 145 11.81 -1.86 -9.09
N LEU A 146 12.93 -1.29 -8.62
CA LEU A 146 13.79 -1.94 -7.64
C LEU A 146 13.06 -2.20 -6.32
N MET A 147 12.31 -1.21 -5.82
CA MET A 147 11.53 -1.38 -4.59
C MET A 147 10.46 -2.46 -4.76
N LYS A 148 9.75 -2.47 -5.89
CA LYS A 148 8.77 -3.51 -6.20
C LYS A 148 9.39 -4.90 -6.16
N LYS A 149 10.54 -5.06 -6.80
CA LYS A 149 11.30 -6.32 -6.80
C LYS A 149 11.67 -6.76 -5.39
N ILE A 150 12.18 -5.85 -4.57
CA ILE A 150 12.56 -6.15 -3.18
C ILE A 150 11.34 -6.57 -2.37
N LEU A 151 10.23 -5.83 -2.45
CA LEU A 151 9.00 -6.14 -1.72
C LEU A 151 8.46 -7.52 -2.09
N VAL A 152 8.33 -7.80 -3.38
CA VAL A 152 7.84 -9.10 -3.87
C VAL A 152 8.77 -10.24 -3.44
N GLN A 153 10.09 -10.07 -3.58
CA GLN A 153 11.05 -11.09 -3.22
C GLN A 153 11.10 -11.36 -1.71
N ASN A 154 11.03 -10.31 -0.90
CA ASN A 154 10.99 -10.45 0.57
C ASN A 154 9.74 -11.22 1.00
N GLU A 155 8.59 -10.93 0.40
CA GLU A 155 7.36 -11.66 0.71
C GLU A 155 7.44 -13.14 0.32
N ILE A 156 8.02 -13.45 -0.84
CA ILE A 156 8.22 -14.84 -1.28
C ILE A 156 9.16 -15.57 -0.31
N ASN A 157 10.24 -14.95 0.09
CA ASN A 157 11.24 -15.55 0.96
C ASN A 157 10.75 -15.75 2.40
N ASN A 158 9.81 -14.95 2.87
CA ASN A 158 9.26 -15.01 4.24
C ASN A 158 7.89 -15.71 4.32
N ASN A 159 7.41 -16.24 3.21
CA ASN A 159 6.09 -16.89 3.15
C ASN A 159 6.11 -18.35 3.65
#